data_d3fb3017f643832bd24410eb122c31da
#
_entry.id   d3fb3017f643832bd24410eb122c31da
#
_cell.length_a   1.000
_cell.length_b   1.000
_cell.length_c   1.000
_cell.angle_alpha   90.00
_cell.angle_beta   90.00
_cell.angle_gamma   90.00
#
_symmetry.space_group_name_H-M   'P 1'
#
loop_
_entity.id
_entity.type
_entity.pdbx_description
1 polymer ?
#
loop_
_entity_poly.entity_id
_entity_poly.type
_entity_poly.pdbx_seq_one_letter_code
_entity_poly.pdbx_strand_id
1 'polypeptide(L)'
;MGRINSLFASAAAVLAMASGGLAPAQANQRTNPGNLALTSGGNLASAQANQRTHPGSYALTSSGGHSTEQTPAVREGGRRQNRTQEYVGLVSQNDILKGSQFSILAVKVGGDTIASRNPDTRMLPASNMKLITTGAAIHALGPDFRYSTRLGYSGQIKDGVLDGDLYIIGGGDPTIASKDSMAVPRFFLFSQWAGMLEKAGIREIGGRIIGDGRYFDGPIEKDSWAYHDIGCSDACGGDGLCFYENIQEVKVSAGSSVGAPVCAAPVFPTTPWMRYGINARTGKAGTGDNLYYFPTEYVAYGEIVGSYAIDLKPRTETFSNKFGAYTCAYQFFNYLKTKGIEAKGGVADVRMGRIRTDLDSQEYGSYAAKVDDLTVIGGTQSPTLKEIALMTNLKSDNFYAETLLRTLGRRMHHSATYDSSYVALNDVFKSLGVDASGVQIRDGSGLSRHNYLSPSFIVSFLKAMMGSPAFGDYIQTIGVAGGAHYESRLASESTDVRNRVHLKSGSMNGVRCYSGYIEPRDGTKEDVIVFSIMTNNALVRASQVDPILDRIMAFLASEN
;
A
#
# COMPACT_ATOMS: atom_id res chain seq x y z
N MET A 1 26.54 -11.94 -23.21
CA MET A 1 25.22 -12.63 -23.32
C MET A 1 24.81 -13.35 -22.03
N GLY A 2 25.67 -14.07 -21.30
CA GLY A 2 25.24 -14.86 -20.13
C GLY A 2 24.82 -14.12 -18.84
N ARG A 3 25.16 -12.85 -18.64
CA ARG A 3 24.90 -12.15 -17.36
C ARG A 3 23.55 -11.42 -17.29
N ILE A 4 22.92 -11.07 -18.39
CA ILE A 4 21.62 -10.37 -18.37
C ILE A 4 20.49 -11.36 -18.16
N ASN A 5 20.55 -12.51 -18.83
CA ASN A 5 19.55 -13.58 -18.60
C ASN A 5 19.55 -14.10 -17.16
N SER A 6 20.68 -14.01 -16.42
CA SER A 6 20.71 -14.40 -15.01
C SER A 6 20.07 -13.36 -14.07
N LEU A 7 20.09 -12.07 -14.41
CA LEU A 7 19.47 -11.01 -13.60
C LEU A 7 17.94 -11.09 -13.62
N PHE A 8 17.37 -11.44 -14.77
CA PHE A 8 15.93 -11.52 -14.93
C PHE A 8 15.36 -12.94 -14.70
N ALA A 9 16.12 -13.99 -14.98
CA ALA A 9 15.68 -15.37 -14.72
C ALA A 9 15.41 -15.67 -13.23
N SER A 10 16.10 -15.00 -12.32
CA SER A 10 15.82 -15.11 -10.89
C SER A 10 14.46 -14.54 -10.48
N ALA A 11 13.91 -13.55 -11.20
CA ALA A 11 12.61 -12.96 -10.89
C ALA A 11 11.45 -13.95 -11.08
N ALA A 12 11.51 -14.80 -12.10
CA ALA A 12 10.49 -15.80 -12.37
C ALA A 12 10.47 -16.94 -11.33
N ALA A 13 11.62 -17.29 -10.77
CA ALA A 13 11.74 -18.38 -9.79
C ALA A 13 11.24 -17.96 -8.38
N VAL A 14 11.40 -16.70 -8.01
CA VAL A 14 10.90 -16.18 -6.72
C VAL A 14 9.38 -16.07 -6.72
N LEU A 15 8.76 -15.76 -7.87
CA LEU A 15 7.31 -15.71 -8.01
C LEU A 15 6.65 -17.10 -7.86
N ALA A 16 7.33 -18.18 -8.23
CA ALA A 16 6.78 -19.54 -8.09
C ALA A 16 6.68 -20.01 -6.62
N MET A 17 7.49 -19.46 -5.72
CA MET A 17 7.44 -19.80 -4.29
C MET A 17 6.37 -19.03 -3.50
N ALA A 18 5.90 -17.90 -4.02
CA ALA A 18 4.84 -17.10 -3.39
C ALA A 18 3.42 -17.60 -3.71
N SER A 19 3.27 -18.57 -4.62
CA SER A 19 1.97 -19.08 -5.08
C SER A 19 1.39 -20.21 -4.24
N GLY A 20 1.88 -20.45 -3.02
CA GLY A 20 1.31 -21.40 -2.05
C GLY A 20 -0.07 -20.93 -1.55
N GLY A 21 -1.08 -21.33 -2.25
CA GLY A 21 -2.50 -21.47 -1.95
C GLY A 21 -3.15 -20.56 -0.88
N LEU A 22 -3.46 -19.33 -1.24
CA LEU A 22 -4.58 -18.58 -0.65
C LEU A 22 -5.32 -17.90 -1.80
N ALA A 23 -6.63 -18.09 -1.87
CA ALA A 23 -7.49 -17.42 -2.83
C ALA A 23 -7.23 -15.90 -2.79
N PRO A 24 -7.20 -15.21 -3.93
CA PRO A 24 -6.91 -13.80 -3.97
C PRO A 24 -7.95 -13.05 -3.14
N ALA A 25 -7.50 -12.35 -2.12
CA ALA A 25 -8.27 -11.27 -1.55
C ALA A 25 -8.42 -10.25 -2.68
N GLN A 26 -9.59 -10.19 -3.29
CA GLN A 26 -9.90 -9.15 -4.27
C GLN A 26 -9.64 -7.81 -3.60
N ALA A 27 -8.69 -7.07 -4.11
CA ALA A 27 -8.52 -5.68 -3.73
C ALA A 27 -9.85 -4.98 -3.96
N ASN A 28 -10.56 -4.67 -2.89
CA ASN A 28 -11.83 -3.97 -2.92
C ASN A 28 -11.57 -2.55 -3.42
N GLN A 29 -11.66 -2.36 -4.73
CA GLN A 29 -11.80 -1.01 -5.28
C GLN A 29 -13.17 -0.52 -4.85
N ARG A 30 -13.22 0.29 -3.79
CA ARG A 30 -14.42 1.00 -3.40
C ARG A 30 -14.82 1.92 -4.54
N THR A 31 -15.87 1.56 -5.26
CA THR A 31 -16.49 2.43 -6.24
C THR A 31 -17.29 3.48 -5.48
N ASN A 32 -16.89 4.71 -5.57
CA ASN A 32 -17.63 5.85 -5.03
C ASN A 32 -18.70 6.29 -6.06
N PRO A 33 -19.99 6.12 -5.79
CA PRO A 33 -21.04 6.71 -6.60
C PRO A 33 -21.53 8.00 -5.92
N GLY A 34 -20.95 9.13 -6.24
CA GLY A 34 -21.47 10.37 -5.68
C GLY A 34 -20.80 11.62 -6.20
N ASN A 35 -21.17 12.08 -7.40
CA ASN A 35 -21.04 13.48 -7.76
C ASN A 35 -22.06 14.29 -6.94
N LEU A 36 -21.62 14.85 -5.80
CA LEU A 36 -22.30 15.96 -5.15
C LEU A 36 -21.74 17.26 -5.74
N ALA A 37 -22.49 17.82 -6.69
CA ALA A 37 -22.28 19.20 -7.12
C ALA A 37 -22.62 20.14 -5.95
N LEU A 38 -21.63 20.84 -5.45
CA LEU A 38 -21.83 21.97 -4.52
C LEU A 38 -22.30 23.17 -5.33
N THR A 39 -23.60 23.44 -5.31
CA THR A 39 -24.14 24.76 -5.63
C THR A 39 -24.46 25.48 -4.33
N SER A 40 -23.81 26.62 -4.14
CA SER A 40 -24.08 27.56 -3.06
C SER A 40 -25.43 28.30 -3.32
N GLY A 41 -26.23 28.40 -2.25
CA GLY A 41 -27.14 29.53 -2.06
C GLY A 41 -28.61 29.25 -2.18
N GLY A 42 -29.31 29.35 -1.05
CA GLY A 42 -30.61 30.06 -1.01
C GLY A 42 -31.90 29.23 -0.95
N ASN A 43 -32.53 29.35 0.22
CA ASN A 43 -33.97 29.33 0.47
C ASN A 43 -34.77 28.02 0.45
N LEU A 44 -35.22 27.70 1.66
CA LEU A 44 -36.36 26.82 1.96
C LEU A 44 -37.63 27.24 1.27
N ALA A 45 -38.19 26.37 0.46
CA ALA A 45 -39.62 26.30 0.19
C ALA A 45 -40.02 24.89 -0.18
N SER A 46 -41.03 24.41 0.50
CA SER A 46 -41.69 23.13 0.31
C SER A 46 -42.29 22.98 -1.09
N ALA A 47 -42.06 21.85 -1.77
CA ALA A 47 -42.93 21.42 -2.85
C ALA A 47 -42.90 19.88 -2.99
N GLN A 48 -44.10 19.38 -3.19
CA GLN A 48 -44.55 18.00 -3.25
C GLN A 48 -43.98 17.18 -4.41
N ALA A 49 -44.06 15.88 -4.22
CA ALA A 49 -43.78 14.80 -5.16
C ALA A 49 -44.38 15.01 -6.57
N ASN A 50 -43.59 14.67 -7.57
CA ASN A 50 -44.14 14.16 -8.83
C ASN A 50 -43.21 13.08 -9.40
N GLN A 51 -43.74 11.87 -9.44
CA GLN A 51 -43.21 10.72 -10.14
C GLN A 51 -43.19 10.98 -11.64
N ARG A 52 -42.09 10.74 -12.31
CA ARG A 52 -42.09 10.38 -13.73
C ARG A 52 -41.13 9.22 -13.96
N THR A 53 -41.74 8.09 -14.21
CA THR A 53 -41.18 6.88 -14.81
C THR A 53 -40.82 7.15 -16.27
N HIS A 54 -39.64 6.77 -16.71
CA HIS A 54 -39.41 6.44 -18.10
C HIS A 54 -38.64 5.14 -18.22
N PRO A 55 -39.20 4.14 -18.91
CA PRO A 55 -38.51 2.96 -19.36
C PRO A 55 -37.92 3.19 -20.74
N GLY A 56 -36.66 2.88 -20.95
CA GLY A 56 -36.01 2.94 -22.25
C GLY A 56 -34.94 1.86 -22.34
N SER A 57 -35.39 0.61 -22.50
CA SER A 57 -34.54 -0.48 -22.95
C SER A 57 -34.32 -0.31 -24.46
N TYR A 58 -33.07 -0.10 -24.87
CA TYR A 58 -32.69 -0.27 -26.25
C TYR A 58 -31.96 -1.61 -26.40
N ALA A 59 -32.68 -2.55 -27.00
CA ALA A 59 -32.11 -3.76 -27.56
C ALA A 59 -31.30 -3.41 -28.81
N LEU A 60 -30.02 -3.65 -28.84
CA LEU A 60 -29.22 -3.63 -30.05
C LEU A 60 -29.33 -4.99 -30.72
N THR A 61 -30.10 -5.03 -31.80
CA THR A 61 -30.12 -6.13 -32.75
C THR A 61 -28.77 -6.19 -33.49
N SER A 62 -28.12 -7.35 -33.43
CA SER A 62 -26.96 -7.68 -34.24
C SER A 62 -27.41 -7.87 -35.73
N SER A 63 -26.95 -6.98 -36.58
CA SER A 63 -26.89 -7.28 -38.02
C SER A 63 -25.43 -7.47 -38.40
N GLY A 64 -25.10 -8.69 -38.80
CA GLY A 64 -23.77 -9.07 -39.29
C GLY A 64 -23.47 -8.36 -40.63
N GLY A 65 -22.30 -7.76 -40.68
CA GLY A 65 -21.65 -7.33 -41.90
C GLY A 65 -20.18 -7.68 -41.80
N HIS A 66 -19.80 -8.79 -42.41
CA HIS A 66 -18.40 -9.10 -42.66
C HIS A 66 -17.86 -8.11 -43.69
N SER A 67 -17.12 -7.10 -43.25
CA SER A 67 -16.18 -6.39 -44.09
C SER A 67 -14.80 -6.96 -43.86
N THR A 68 -14.34 -7.73 -44.85
CA THR A 68 -12.92 -8.12 -44.97
C THR A 68 -12.11 -6.85 -45.23
N GLU A 69 -11.49 -6.31 -44.18
CA GLU A 69 -10.43 -5.33 -44.35
C GLU A 69 -9.22 -6.00 -44.97
N GLN A 70 -8.99 -5.65 -46.25
CA GLN A 70 -7.76 -5.95 -46.94
C GLN A 70 -6.60 -5.23 -46.25
N THR A 71 -5.67 -6.00 -45.72
CA THR A 71 -4.38 -5.53 -45.24
C THR A 71 -3.63 -4.86 -46.41
N PRO A 72 -3.20 -3.59 -46.31
CA PRO A 72 -2.37 -3.00 -47.36
C PRO A 72 -1.03 -3.71 -47.42
N ALA A 73 -0.61 -4.11 -48.63
CA ALA A 73 0.69 -4.70 -48.90
C ALA A 73 1.81 -3.73 -48.47
N VAL A 74 2.69 -4.17 -47.59
CA VAL A 74 3.87 -3.46 -47.13
C VAL A 74 4.86 -3.32 -48.27
N ARG A 75 5.11 -2.10 -48.73
CA ARG A 75 6.27 -1.76 -49.60
C ARG A 75 7.53 -1.88 -48.75
N GLU A 76 8.39 -2.81 -49.05
CA GLU A 76 9.77 -2.90 -48.54
C GLU A 76 10.54 -1.64 -48.97
N GLY A 77 11.04 -0.89 -47.99
CA GLY A 77 11.91 0.29 -48.24
C GLY A 77 11.61 1.52 -47.40
N GLY A 78 10.62 1.51 -46.46
CA GLY A 78 10.32 2.64 -45.60
C GLY A 78 10.76 2.38 -44.15
N ARG A 79 11.20 3.44 -43.44
CA ARG A 79 11.39 3.45 -41.98
C ARG A 79 10.33 2.58 -41.32
N ARG A 80 10.71 1.59 -40.48
CA ARG A 80 9.75 0.83 -39.65
C ARG A 80 8.86 1.85 -38.96
N GLN A 81 7.57 1.83 -39.29
CA GLN A 81 6.59 2.69 -38.62
C GLN A 81 6.56 2.32 -37.14
N ASN A 82 6.76 3.31 -36.26
CA ASN A 82 6.70 3.12 -34.80
C ASN A 82 5.22 3.01 -34.40
N ARG A 83 4.69 1.78 -34.40
CA ARG A 83 3.29 1.48 -34.09
C ARG A 83 2.88 1.99 -32.71
N THR A 84 3.79 1.92 -31.74
CA THR A 84 3.51 2.40 -30.38
C THR A 84 3.27 3.91 -30.38
N GLN A 85 4.14 4.69 -31.04
CA GLN A 85 3.98 6.14 -31.09
C GLN A 85 2.72 6.54 -31.88
N GLU A 86 2.38 5.84 -32.96
CA GLU A 86 1.14 6.07 -33.72
C GLU A 86 -0.09 5.81 -32.83
N TYR A 87 -0.12 4.65 -32.13
CA TYR A 87 -1.23 4.32 -31.23
C TYR A 87 -1.35 5.34 -30.10
N VAL A 88 -0.24 5.76 -29.48
CA VAL A 88 -0.22 6.83 -28.46
C VAL A 88 -0.81 8.14 -29.00
N GLY A 89 -0.60 8.46 -30.27
CA GLY A 89 -1.23 9.60 -30.95
C GLY A 89 -2.76 9.49 -31.00
N LEU A 90 -3.28 8.27 -31.18
CA LEU A 90 -4.72 8.00 -31.26
C LEU A 90 -5.41 7.93 -29.89
N VAL A 91 -4.68 7.59 -28.82
CA VAL A 91 -5.24 7.44 -27.47
C VAL A 91 -5.98 8.69 -27.00
N SER A 92 -5.50 9.87 -27.35
CA SER A 92 -6.19 11.14 -27.00
C SER A 92 -7.53 11.35 -27.69
N GLN A 93 -7.81 10.61 -28.75
CA GLN A 93 -9.08 10.65 -29.48
C GLN A 93 -10.08 9.59 -28.97
N ASN A 94 -9.65 8.75 -28.03
CA ASN A 94 -10.48 7.72 -27.44
C ASN A 94 -11.53 8.34 -26.50
N ASP A 95 -12.80 8.02 -26.72
CA ASP A 95 -13.93 8.58 -25.93
C ASP A 95 -13.81 8.27 -24.43
N ILE A 96 -13.20 7.14 -24.05
CA ILE A 96 -12.98 6.75 -22.66
C ILE A 96 -12.04 7.74 -21.94
N LEU A 97 -11.04 8.27 -22.66
CA LEU A 97 -10.05 9.21 -22.12
C LEU A 97 -10.32 10.67 -22.44
N LYS A 98 -11.45 10.96 -23.09
CA LYS A 98 -11.83 12.31 -23.46
C LYS A 98 -11.94 13.21 -22.22
N GLY A 99 -11.18 14.31 -22.22
CA GLY A 99 -11.12 15.25 -21.09
C GLY A 99 -10.20 14.81 -19.94
N SER A 100 -9.63 13.60 -20.00
CA SER A 100 -8.59 13.17 -19.06
C SER A 100 -7.20 13.65 -19.47
N GLN A 101 -6.27 13.64 -18.52
CA GLN A 101 -4.86 13.83 -18.81
C GLN A 101 -4.23 12.48 -19.14
N PHE A 102 -3.44 12.42 -20.21
CA PHE A 102 -2.70 11.24 -20.61
C PHE A 102 -1.24 11.62 -20.90
N SER A 103 -0.31 10.92 -20.27
CA SER A 103 1.13 11.13 -20.41
C SER A 103 1.86 9.79 -20.49
N ILE A 104 2.89 9.74 -21.31
CA ILE A 104 3.75 8.57 -21.47
C ILE A 104 5.17 8.97 -21.81
N LEU A 105 6.12 8.22 -21.29
CA LEU A 105 7.48 8.12 -21.80
C LEU A 105 7.89 6.63 -21.80
N ALA A 106 8.42 6.16 -22.92
CA ALA A 106 9.05 4.85 -23.05
C ALA A 106 10.34 5.01 -23.86
N VAL A 107 11.46 4.63 -23.25
CA VAL A 107 12.79 4.77 -23.85
C VAL A 107 13.58 3.47 -23.73
N LYS A 108 14.41 3.16 -24.70
CA LYS A 108 15.48 2.19 -24.53
C LYS A 108 16.57 2.74 -23.62
N VAL A 109 17.19 1.89 -22.84
CA VAL A 109 18.32 2.29 -21.97
C VAL A 109 19.46 2.90 -22.80
N GLY A 110 19.69 2.41 -24.02
CA GLY A 110 20.64 2.95 -25.00
C GLY A 110 20.34 4.35 -25.52
N GLY A 111 19.13 4.89 -25.24
CA GLY A 111 18.77 6.28 -25.53
C GLY A 111 17.63 6.50 -26.51
N ASP A 112 17.20 5.50 -27.28
CA ASP A 112 16.12 5.63 -28.25
C ASP A 112 14.76 5.83 -27.56
N THR A 113 14.04 6.87 -27.98
CA THR A 113 12.66 7.10 -27.53
C THR A 113 11.70 6.29 -28.42
N ILE A 114 10.97 5.36 -27.79
CA ILE A 114 9.98 4.51 -28.46
C ILE A 114 8.62 5.20 -28.49
N ALA A 115 8.21 5.80 -27.38
CA ALA A 115 6.96 6.56 -27.30
C ALA A 115 7.09 7.73 -26.32
N SER A 116 6.53 8.87 -26.71
CA SER A 116 6.54 10.07 -25.89
C SER A 116 5.29 10.91 -26.16
N ARG A 117 4.60 11.29 -25.07
CA ARG A 117 3.52 12.29 -25.08
C ARG A 117 3.44 12.95 -23.72
N ASN A 118 3.57 14.28 -23.68
CA ASN A 118 3.52 15.07 -22.45
C ASN A 118 4.41 14.51 -21.32
N PRO A 119 5.66 14.06 -21.58
CA PRO A 119 6.45 13.27 -20.64
C PRO A 119 6.77 14.03 -19.34
N ASP A 120 6.82 15.36 -19.37
CA ASP A 120 7.16 16.23 -18.24
C ASP A 120 5.93 16.74 -17.48
N THR A 121 4.73 16.36 -17.91
CA THR A 121 3.50 16.75 -17.19
C THR A 121 3.45 16.08 -15.83
N ARG A 122 3.30 16.90 -14.78
CA ARG A 122 3.13 16.42 -13.40
C ARG A 122 1.75 15.83 -13.22
N MET A 123 1.71 14.60 -12.75
CA MET A 123 0.50 13.82 -12.57
C MET A 123 0.52 13.11 -11.21
N LEU A 124 -0.64 12.67 -10.75
CA LEU A 124 -0.76 11.79 -9.58
C LEU A 124 -0.22 10.40 -9.97
N PRO A 125 0.82 9.90 -9.30
CA PRO A 125 1.40 8.60 -9.62
C PRO A 125 0.59 7.43 -9.07
N ALA A 126 -0.28 7.67 -8.09
CA ALA A 126 -0.86 6.64 -7.26
C ALA A 126 0.24 5.63 -6.81
N SER A 127 -0.05 4.35 -6.73
CA SER A 127 0.91 3.34 -6.25
C SER A 127 2.15 3.12 -7.13
N ASN A 128 2.30 3.82 -8.26
CA ASN A 128 3.59 3.85 -8.97
C ASN A 128 4.69 4.52 -8.14
N MET A 129 4.30 5.34 -7.13
CA MET A 129 5.21 5.88 -6.12
C MET A 129 6.02 4.78 -5.42
N LYS A 130 5.45 3.60 -5.24
CA LYS A 130 6.10 2.47 -4.57
C LYS A 130 7.34 1.95 -5.29
N LEU A 131 7.43 2.10 -6.62
CA LEU A 131 8.67 1.81 -7.35
C LEU A 131 9.82 2.68 -6.84
N ILE A 132 9.55 3.97 -6.58
CA ILE A 132 10.55 4.91 -6.07
C ILE A 132 10.90 4.57 -4.62
N THR A 133 9.88 4.36 -3.78
CA THR A 133 10.07 4.08 -2.36
C THR A 133 10.85 2.78 -2.13
N THR A 134 10.46 1.69 -2.80
CA THR A 134 11.15 0.39 -2.66
C THR A 134 12.54 0.40 -3.29
N GLY A 135 12.69 1.06 -4.45
CA GLY A 135 13.99 1.21 -5.10
C GLY A 135 14.97 2.02 -4.25
N ALA A 136 14.51 3.15 -3.71
CA ALA A 136 15.31 3.99 -2.82
C ALA A 136 15.72 3.24 -1.54
N ALA A 137 14.77 2.51 -0.92
CA ALA A 137 15.05 1.75 0.28
C ALA A 137 16.08 0.63 0.04
N ILE A 138 15.92 -0.16 -1.03
CA ILE A 138 16.87 -1.22 -1.39
C ILE A 138 18.25 -0.63 -1.75
N HIS A 139 18.28 0.48 -2.48
CA HIS A 139 19.55 1.15 -2.84
C HIS A 139 20.31 1.65 -1.61
N ALA A 140 19.63 2.31 -0.69
CA ALA A 140 20.25 2.97 0.45
C ALA A 140 20.56 2.05 1.63
N LEU A 141 19.70 1.05 1.90
CA LEU A 141 19.78 0.21 3.08
C LEU A 141 20.32 -1.20 2.77
N GLY A 142 20.29 -1.60 1.50
CA GLY A 142 20.62 -2.95 1.05
C GLY A 142 19.45 -3.92 1.14
N PRO A 143 19.41 -4.96 0.27
CA PRO A 143 18.32 -5.94 0.20
C PRO A 143 18.19 -6.80 1.46
N ASP A 144 19.28 -7.02 2.18
CA ASP A 144 19.34 -7.90 3.36
C ASP A 144 19.06 -7.16 4.67
N PHE A 145 18.80 -5.84 4.62
CA PHE A 145 18.42 -5.09 5.82
C PHE A 145 17.23 -5.74 6.53
N ARG A 146 17.25 -5.78 7.85
CA ARG A 146 16.18 -6.30 8.71
C ARG A 146 15.89 -5.33 9.83
N TYR A 147 14.62 -5.20 10.15
CA TYR A 147 14.17 -4.51 11.35
C TYR A 147 14.41 -5.41 12.58
N SER A 148 14.61 -4.78 13.74
CA SER A 148 14.82 -5.50 15.01
C SER A 148 13.81 -5.03 16.05
N THR A 149 12.98 -5.94 16.55
CA THR A 149 12.12 -5.71 17.71
C THR A 149 12.74 -6.36 18.91
N ARG A 150 12.92 -5.60 20.00
CA ARG A 150 13.60 -6.06 21.21
C ARG A 150 12.66 -6.13 22.40
N LEU A 151 12.96 -7.01 23.34
CA LEU A 151 12.37 -7.00 24.68
C LEU A 151 13.36 -6.44 25.68
N GLY A 152 12.89 -5.58 26.56
CA GLY A 152 13.67 -5.02 27.66
C GLY A 152 12.78 -4.75 28.86
N TYR A 153 13.39 -4.47 30.00
CA TYR A 153 12.65 -4.14 31.21
C TYR A 153 13.32 -3.00 31.99
N SER A 154 12.50 -2.31 32.79
CA SER A 154 12.94 -1.39 33.85
C SER A 154 12.77 -2.07 35.21
N GLY A 155 13.51 -1.60 36.21
CA GLY A 155 13.44 -2.16 37.58
C GLY A 155 14.37 -3.36 37.81
N GLN A 156 13.99 -4.26 38.70
CA GLN A 156 14.82 -5.40 39.13
C GLN A 156 14.03 -6.71 39.13
N ILE A 157 14.73 -7.81 38.88
CA ILE A 157 14.17 -9.17 38.98
C ILE A 157 14.55 -9.73 40.34
N LYS A 158 13.57 -10.12 41.15
CA LYS A 158 13.75 -10.75 42.44
C LYS A 158 12.80 -11.95 42.57
N ASP A 159 13.36 -13.12 42.90
CA ASP A 159 12.60 -14.36 43.10
C ASP A 159 11.67 -14.76 41.94
N GLY A 160 12.03 -14.33 40.71
CA GLY A 160 11.24 -14.57 39.51
C GLY A 160 10.15 -13.51 39.24
N VAL A 161 10.05 -12.48 40.06
CA VAL A 161 9.17 -11.34 39.86
C VAL A 161 9.97 -10.14 39.33
N LEU A 162 9.56 -9.60 38.22
CA LEU A 162 10.05 -8.30 37.74
C LEU A 162 9.32 -7.17 38.51
N ASP A 163 10.05 -6.54 39.45
CA ASP A 163 9.58 -5.29 40.08
C ASP A 163 9.88 -4.13 39.14
N GLY A 164 9.01 -3.95 38.16
CA GLY A 164 9.16 -3.00 37.06
C GLY A 164 8.30 -3.32 35.87
N ASP A 165 8.50 -2.59 34.77
CA ASP A 165 7.74 -2.71 33.53
C ASP A 165 8.53 -3.52 32.48
N LEU A 166 7.83 -4.34 31.70
CA LEU A 166 8.34 -5.00 30.51
C LEU A 166 8.05 -4.14 29.26
N TYR A 167 9.04 -3.97 28.39
CA TYR A 167 8.92 -3.19 27.16
C TYR A 167 9.05 -4.06 25.92
N ILE A 168 8.14 -3.88 24.96
CA ILE A 168 8.30 -4.33 23.57
C ILE A 168 8.82 -3.14 22.78
N ILE A 169 10.14 -3.11 22.54
CA ILE A 169 10.84 -2.00 21.92
C ILE A 169 10.80 -2.19 20.41
N GLY A 170 9.93 -1.47 19.74
CA GLY A 170 9.81 -1.52 18.29
C GLY A 170 11.02 -0.93 17.57
N GLY A 171 11.36 -1.52 16.44
CA GLY A 171 12.40 -1.03 15.53
C GLY A 171 11.89 -0.70 14.14
N GLY A 172 10.57 -0.47 14.00
CA GLY A 172 9.92 -0.17 12.73
C GLY A 172 9.54 -1.40 11.91
N ASP A 173 9.55 -2.61 12.48
CA ASP A 173 9.16 -3.83 11.77
C ASP A 173 7.67 -3.82 11.40
N PRO A 174 7.30 -3.71 10.09
CA PRO A 174 5.91 -3.67 9.68
C PRO A 174 5.27 -5.06 9.62
N THR A 175 6.04 -6.13 9.81
CA THR A 175 5.59 -7.51 9.58
C THR A 175 5.10 -8.21 10.84
N ILE A 176 5.13 -7.54 12.00
CA ILE A 176 4.68 -8.13 13.27
C ILE A 176 3.22 -8.57 13.17
N ALA A 177 3.02 -9.88 13.27
CA ALA A 177 1.70 -10.52 13.15
C ALA A 177 0.96 -10.26 11.82
N SER A 178 1.66 -9.83 10.76
CA SER A 178 1.10 -9.73 9.42
C SER A 178 0.58 -11.09 8.92
N LYS A 179 -0.39 -11.05 8.01
CA LYS A 179 -0.90 -12.24 7.30
C LYS A 179 0.02 -12.71 6.17
N ASP A 180 1.02 -11.93 5.82
CA ASP A 180 1.90 -12.22 4.70
C ASP A 180 2.76 -13.46 4.99
N SER A 181 2.91 -14.30 3.98
CA SER A 181 3.62 -15.59 4.10
C SER A 181 5.09 -15.44 4.51
N MET A 182 5.69 -14.27 4.27
CA MET A 182 7.05 -13.95 4.71
C MET A 182 7.14 -13.62 6.20
N ALA A 183 6.02 -13.17 6.81
CA ALA A 183 6.02 -12.75 8.20
C ALA A 183 6.11 -13.94 9.15
N VAL A 184 6.76 -13.73 10.29
CA VAL A 184 6.81 -14.74 11.35
C VAL A 184 5.41 -14.93 11.93
N PRO A 185 4.87 -16.17 11.97
CA PRO A 185 3.55 -16.42 12.53
C PRO A 185 3.43 -15.90 13.96
N ARG A 186 2.36 -15.19 14.28
CA ARG A 186 2.14 -14.50 15.57
C ARG A 186 2.45 -15.37 16.79
N PHE A 187 1.91 -16.58 16.83
CA PHE A 187 2.12 -17.46 18.00
C PHE A 187 3.55 -17.94 18.13
N PHE A 188 4.25 -18.11 17.02
CA PHE A 188 5.67 -18.45 17.05
C PHE A 188 6.50 -17.27 17.55
N LEU A 189 6.24 -16.05 17.05
CA LEU A 189 6.86 -14.82 17.53
C LEU A 189 6.67 -14.63 19.05
N PHE A 190 5.43 -14.75 19.53
CA PHE A 190 5.12 -14.60 20.95
C PHE A 190 5.74 -15.71 21.81
N SER A 191 5.87 -16.92 21.26
CA SER A 191 6.57 -18.00 21.98
C SER A 191 8.07 -17.72 22.13
N GLN A 192 8.71 -17.14 21.11
CA GLN A 192 10.10 -16.69 21.21
C GLN A 192 10.24 -15.59 22.28
N TRP A 193 9.34 -14.62 22.31
CA TRP A 193 9.37 -13.55 23.31
C TRP A 193 9.13 -14.08 24.72
N ALA A 194 8.19 -14.99 24.92
CA ALA A 194 7.98 -15.65 26.23
C ALA A 194 9.22 -16.44 26.67
N GLY A 195 9.88 -17.14 25.75
CA GLY A 195 11.14 -17.83 26.04
C GLY A 195 12.30 -16.90 26.43
N MET A 196 12.27 -15.62 25.98
CA MET A 196 13.24 -14.61 26.44
C MET A 196 12.98 -14.22 27.90
N LEU A 197 11.71 -14.08 28.31
CA LEU A 197 11.34 -13.82 29.71
C LEU A 197 11.78 -14.99 30.61
N GLU A 198 11.50 -16.21 30.19
CA GLU A 198 11.89 -17.43 30.93
C GLU A 198 13.40 -17.49 31.14
N LYS A 199 14.21 -17.25 30.08
CA LYS A 199 15.67 -17.21 30.15
C LYS A 199 16.19 -16.10 31.06
N ALA A 200 15.49 -14.97 31.13
CA ALA A 200 15.78 -13.86 32.04
C ALA A 200 15.33 -14.15 33.49
N GLY A 201 14.66 -15.28 33.74
CA GLY A 201 14.16 -15.65 35.05
C GLY A 201 12.85 -14.95 35.45
N ILE A 202 12.13 -14.33 34.48
CA ILE A 202 10.88 -13.61 34.75
C ILE A 202 9.70 -14.58 34.65
N ARG A 203 9.01 -14.79 35.77
CA ARG A 203 7.80 -15.61 35.90
C ARG A 203 6.54 -14.79 36.19
N GLU A 204 6.73 -13.56 36.67
CA GLU A 204 5.67 -12.60 36.95
C GLU A 204 6.18 -11.19 36.66
N ILE A 205 5.32 -10.29 36.16
CA ILE A 205 5.61 -8.89 35.91
C ILE A 205 4.78 -8.07 36.91
N GLY A 206 5.44 -7.38 37.86
CA GLY A 206 4.78 -6.54 38.86
C GLY A 206 4.17 -5.28 38.23
N GLY A 207 4.83 -4.73 37.22
CA GLY A 207 4.37 -3.58 36.46
C GLY A 207 3.57 -3.93 35.22
N ARG A 208 3.77 -3.15 34.16
CA ARG A 208 3.02 -3.19 32.89
C ARG A 208 3.81 -3.87 31.79
N ILE A 209 3.08 -4.25 30.72
CA ILE A 209 3.68 -4.52 29.42
C ILE A 209 3.47 -3.28 28.56
N ILE A 210 4.57 -2.67 28.12
CA ILE A 210 4.56 -1.38 27.43
C ILE A 210 4.96 -1.58 25.97
N GLY A 211 4.09 -1.16 25.05
CA GLY A 211 4.41 -1.05 23.63
C GLY A 211 5.20 0.22 23.37
N ASP A 212 6.41 0.11 22.82
CA ASP A 212 7.29 1.24 22.55
C ASP A 212 7.46 1.49 21.05
N GLY A 213 6.70 2.45 20.54
CA GLY A 213 6.75 2.91 19.15
C GLY A 213 7.70 4.08 18.88
N ARG A 214 8.53 4.52 19.83
CA ARG A 214 9.40 5.71 19.71
C ARG A 214 10.47 5.64 18.63
N TYR A 215 10.67 4.46 18.03
CA TYR A 215 11.61 4.34 16.91
C TYR A 215 11.23 5.25 15.74
N PHE A 216 9.94 5.44 15.48
CA PHE A 216 9.44 6.46 14.55
C PHE A 216 8.86 7.63 15.32
N ASP A 217 9.38 8.82 15.05
CA ASP A 217 8.91 10.09 15.58
C ASP A 217 7.88 10.75 14.64
N GLY A 218 7.14 11.73 15.15
CA GLY A 218 6.09 12.43 14.39
C GLY A 218 4.75 11.67 14.30
N PRO A 219 3.77 12.20 13.55
CA PRO A 219 2.43 11.64 13.44
C PRO A 219 2.44 10.28 12.71
N ILE A 220 1.49 9.43 13.05
CA ILE A 220 1.30 8.14 12.39
C ILE A 220 0.75 8.35 10.99
N GLU A 221 -0.20 9.28 10.85
CA GLU A 221 -0.88 9.60 9.61
C GLU A 221 -0.21 10.75 8.87
N LYS A 222 -0.36 10.78 7.55
CA LYS A 222 0.06 11.91 6.74
C LYS A 222 -1.09 12.93 6.61
N ASP A 223 -0.81 14.18 6.90
CA ASP A 223 -1.73 15.31 6.82
C ASP A 223 -2.35 15.56 5.42
N SER A 224 -1.69 15.08 4.39
CA SER A 224 -2.14 15.20 3.00
C SER A 224 -2.98 14.02 2.51
N TRP A 225 -3.29 13.04 3.35
CA TRP A 225 -4.28 12.01 3.02
C TRP A 225 -5.69 12.59 3.10
N ALA A 226 -6.55 12.14 2.22
CA ALA A 226 -7.92 12.63 2.23
C ALA A 226 -8.67 12.12 3.47
N TYR A 227 -9.50 12.98 4.04
CA TYR A 227 -10.23 12.68 5.29
C TYR A 227 -11.00 11.35 5.23
N HIS A 228 -11.57 11.00 4.09
CA HIS A 228 -12.30 9.74 3.91
C HIS A 228 -11.39 8.51 3.80
N ASP A 229 -10.08 8.69 3.53
CA ASP A 229 -9.12 7.59 3.46
C ASP A 229 -8.60 7.17 4.84
N ILE A 230 -8.57 8.11 5.81
CA ILE A 230 -7.91 7.93 7.12
C ILE A 230 -8.39 6.68 7.88
N GLY A 231 -9.66 6.33 7.74
CA GLY A 231 -10.24 5.13 8.36
C GLY A 231 -10.04 3.83 7.58
N CYS A 232 -9.59 3.90 6.34
CA CYS A 232 -9.39 2.72 5.50
C CYS A 232 -8.10 1.98 5.89
N SER A 233 -8.06 0.68 5.61
CA SER A 233 -6.84 -0.13 5.73
C SER A 233 -5.69 0.39 4.86
N ASP A 234 -5.99 1.12 3.78
CA ASP A 234 -5.00 1.74 2.91
C ASP A 234 -4.28 2.95 3.56
N ALA A 235 -4.79 3.47 4.69
CA ALA A 235 -4.25 4.62 5.42
C ALA A 235 -3.92 4.28 6.89
N CYS A 236 -3.39 3.09 7.14
CA CYS A 236 -3.05 2.66 8.50
C CYS A 236 -1.92 3.46 9.15
N GLY A 237 -1.00 4.00 8.36
CA GLY A 237 0.16 4.73 8.87
C GLY A 237 1.15 3.86 9.67
N GLY A 238 2.45 4.07 9.44
CA GLY A 238 3.50 3.32 10.14
C GLY A 238 3.84 3.91 11.51
N ASP A 239 4.11 3.03 12.48
CA ASP A 239 4.65 3.39 13.80
C ASP A 239 5.93 2.58 14.08
N GLY A 240 6.71 2.96 15.09
CA GLY A 240 7.91 2.23 15.47
C GLY A 240 7.63 0.82 15.97
N LEU A 241 6.46 0.56 16.54
CA LEU A 241 5.93 -0.76 16.87
C LEU A 241 4.52 -0.91 16.30
N CYS A 242 4.35 -1.83 15.40
CA CYS A 242 3.09 -2.12 14.72
C CYS A 242 2.56 -3.49 15.14
N PHE A 243 1.30 -3.77 14.80
CA PHE A 243 0.71 -5.09 14.96
C PHE A 243 -0.33 -5.31 13.87
N TYR A 244 -0.22 -6.42 13.14
CA TYR A 244 -1.20 -6.82 12.14
C TYR A 244 -1.42 -5.72 11.08
N GLU A 245 -0.32 -5.12 10.59
CA GLU A 245 -0.32 -4.01 9.61
C GLU A 245 -1.17 -2.80 10.08
N ASN A 246 -1.36 -2.65 11.39
CA ASN A 246 -2.25 -1.66 11.98
C ASN A 246 -3.68 -1.70 11.41
N ILE A 247 -4.18 -2.89 11.12
CA ILE A 247 -5.52 -3.16 10.62
C ILE A 247 -6.42 -3.65 11.75
N GLN A 248 -7.69 -3.25 11.71
CA GLN A 248 -8.79 -3.81 12.52
C GLN A 248 -9.80 -4.47 11.59
N GLU A 249 -10.02 -5.75 11.76
CA GLU A 249 -11.10 -6.48 11.12
C GLU A 249 -12.40 -6.29 11.88
N VAL A 250 -13.45 -5.95 11.17
CA VAL A 250 -14.80 -5.75 11.70
C VAL A 250 -15.80 -6.55 10.86
N LYS A 251 -16.52 -7.47 11.47
CA LYS A 251 -17.62 -8.17 10.80
C LYS A 251 -18.81 -7.23 10.68
N VAL A 252 -19.28 -7.03 9.46
CA VAL A 252 -20.43 -6.16 9.16
C VAL A 252 -21.57 -6.95 8.53
N SER A 253 -22.81 -6.54 8.80
CA SER A 253 -24.01 -7.05 8.15
C SER A 253 -25.11 -6.00 8.13
N ALA A 254 -26.02 -6.11 7.18
CA ALA A 254 -27.25 -5.32 7.19
C ALA A 254 -28.08 -5.61 8.44
N GLY A 255 -28.84 -4.62 8.88
CA GLY A 255 -29.90 -4.77 9.88
C GLY A 255 -31.15 -5.44 9.28
N SER A 256 -32.22 -5.54 10.08
CA SER A 256 -33.44 -6.27 9.73
C SER A 256 -34.28 -5.66 8.62
N SER A 257 -34.12 -4.37 8.33
CA SER A 257 -34.87 -3.64 7.31
C SER A 257 -34.08 -2.43 6.79
N VAL A 258 -34.45 -1.90 5.63
CA VAL A 258 -33.90 -0.64 5.10
C VAL A 258 -34.10 0.47 6.13
N GLY A 259 -33.04 1.23 6.42
CA GLY A 259 -33.01 2.28 7.44
C GLY A 259 -32.64 1.79 8.86
N ALA A 260 -32.71 0.49 9.14
CA ALA A 260 -32.23 -0.06 10.42
C ALA A 260 -30.72 0.13 10.58
N PRO A 261 -30.18 0.22 11.81
CA PRO A 261 -28.74 0.25 12.04
C PRO A 261 -28.04 -0.96 11.41
N VAL A 262 -26.84 -0.74 10.86
CA VAL A 262 -25.92 -1.81 10.47
C VAL A 262 -25.38 -2.50 11.72
N CYS A 263 -25.22 -3.83 11.68
CA CYS A 263 -24.51 -4.55 12.72
C CYS A 263 -23.02 -4.55 12.38
N ALA A 264 -22.18 -4.12 13.32
CA ALA A 264 -20.73 -4.14 13.19
C ALA A 264 -20.09 -4.62 14.49
N ALA A 265 -19.16 -5.58 14.40
CA ALA A 265 -18.47 -6.14 15.54
C ALA A 265 -16.98 -6.37 15.22
N PRO A 266 -16.03 -5.88 16.04
CA PRO A 266 -14.60 -6.14 15.86
C PRO A 266 -14.34 -7.65 15.99
N VAL A 267 -13.48 -8.17 15.10
CA VAL A 267 -13.10 -9.58 15.02
C VAL A 267 -11.65 -9.79 15.42
N PHE A 268 -10.74 -9.11 14.75
CA PHE A 268 -9.31 -9.22 15.00
C PHE A 268 -8.56 -7.95 14.57
N PRO A 269 -7.51 -7.55 15.32
CA PRO A 269 -7.18 -8.02 16.67
C PRO A 269 -8.26 -7.68 17.69
N THR A 270 -8.27 -8.41 18.83
CA THR A 270 -9.17 -8.08 19.95
C THR A 270 -8.74 -6.77 20.58
N THR A 271 -9.62 -5.76 20.56
CA THR A 271 -9.36 -4.38 21.01
C THR A 271 -10.48 -3.90 21.95
N PRO A 272 -10.62 -4.48 23.18
CA PRO A 272 -11.77 -4.22 24.06
C PRO A 272 -11.82 -2.78 24.60
N TRP A 273 -10.70 -2.04 24.48
CA TRP A 273 -10.64 -0.61 24.83
C TRP A 273 -11.22 0.31 23.76
N MET A 274 -11.33 -0.17 22.50
CA MET A 274 -11.89 0.61 21.41
C MET A 274 -13.41 0.68 21.52
N ARG A 275 -13.97 1.87 21.36
CA ARG A 275 -15.40 2.11 21.23
C ARG A 275 -15.76 2.45 19.80
N TYR A 276 -16.85 1.87 19.31
CA TYR A 276 -17.34 2.08 17.95
C TYR A 276 -18.72 2.72 18.00
N GLY A 277 -18.84 3.96 17.49
CA GLY A 277 -20.13 4.55 17.14
C GLY A 277 -20.62 3.92 15.83
N ILE A 278 -21.87 3.46 15.78
CA ILE A 278 -22.44 2.84 14.58
C ILE A 278 -23.62 3.68 14.09
N ASN A 279 -23.31 4.66 13.25
CA ASN A 279 -24.29 5.53 12.59
C ASN A 279 -24.59 5.11 11.15
N ALA A 280 -24.00 4.01 10.70
CA ALA A 280 -24.31 3.40 9.40
C ALA A 280 -25.72 2.80 9.39
N ARG A 281 -26.37 2.89 8.22
CA ARG A 281 -27.74 2.40 8.01
C ARG A 281 -27.80 1.34 6.92
N THR A 282 -28.76 0.44 7.05
CA THR A 282 -29.08 -0.56 6.04
C THR A 282 -29.64 0.15 4.79
N GLY A 283 -28.94 -0.01 3.67
CA GLY A 283 -29.32 0.54 2.38
C GLY A 283 -30.33 -0.35 1.63
N LYS A 284 -30.93 0.18 0.56
CA LYS A 284 -31.76 -0.59 -0.36
C LYS A 284 -30.94 -1.67 -1.06
N ALA A 285 -31.59 -2.74 -1.53
CA ALA A 285 -30.95 -3.74 -2.38
C ALA A 285 -30.26 -3.11 -3.59
N GLY A 286 -29.07 -3.59 -3.95
CA GLY A 286 -28.26 -3.11 -5.07
C GLY A 286 -27.49 -1.81 -4.82
N THR A 287 -27.61 -1.16 -3.65
CA THR A 287 -26.84 0.08 -3.36
C THR A 287 -25.39 -0.18 -2.96
N GLY A 288 -25.01 -1.45 -2.74
CA GLY A 288 -23.64 -1.83 -2.42
C GLY A 288 -23.22 -1.49 -0.99
N ASP A 289 -21.90 -1.54 -0.78
CA ASP A 289 -21.26 -1.14 0.45
C ASP A 289 -20.68 0.27 0.29
N ASN A 290 -21.13 1.17 1.16
CA ASN A 290 -20.70 2.56 1.25
C ASN A 290 -20.36 2.90 2.72
N LEU A 291 -19.72 1.96 3.43
CA LEU A 291 -19.28 2.18 4.80
C LEU A 291 -17.99 2.99 4.82
N TYR A 292 -17.91 3.92 5.76
CA TYR A 292 -16.71 4.67 6.10
C TYR A 292 -16.46 4.54 7.60
N TYR A 293 -15.18 4.56 7.97
CA TYR A 293 -14.75 4.56 9.36
C TYR A 293 -13.91 5.80 9.63
N PHE A 294 -14.20 6.51 10.71
CA PHE A 294 -13.50 7.71 11.13
C PHE A 294 -12.92 7.50 12.52
N PRO A 295 -11.70 6.94 12.62
CA PRO A 295 -10.97 6.83 13.88
C PRO A 295 -10.22 8.13 14.17
N THR A 296 -9.66 8.20 15.38
CA THR A 296 -8.69 9.22 15.77
C THR A 296 -7.51 8.57 16.49
N GLU A 297 -6.31 9.14 16.35
CA GLU A 297 -5.14 8.70 17.11
C GLU A 297 -5.12 9.23 18.55
N TYR A 298 -6.05 10.13 18.92
CA TYR A 298 -6.06 10.80 20.22
C TYR A 298 -6.95 10.12 21.26
N VAL A 299 -8.00 9.42 20.82
CA VAL A 299 -8.91 8.70 21.71
C VAL A 299 -9.29 7.35 21.11
N ALA A 300 -9.52 6.36 21.97
CA ALA A 300 -9.89 5.01 21.55
C ALA A 300 -11.36 4.93 21.10
N TYR A 301 -11.73 5.77 20.15
CA TYR A 301 -13.06 5.85 19.54
C TYR A 301 -12.95 5.97 18.02
N GLY A 302 -13.88 5.36 17.33
CA GLY A 302 -14.05 5.52 15.90
C GLY A 302 -15.51 5.34 15.49
N GLU A 303 -15.94 6.04 14.45
CA GLU A 303 -17.32 6.04 14.01
C GLU A 303 -17.47 5.38 12.66
N ILE A 304 -18.39 4.42 12.57
CA ILE A 304 -18.77 3.75 11.32
C ILE A 304 -20.02 4.43 10.79
N VAL A 305 -19.93 5.03 9.61
CA VAL A 305 -21.03 5.77 8.98
C VAL A 305 -21.31 5.22 7.57
N GLY A 306 -22.37 5.73 6.92
CA GLY A 306 -22.73 5.37 5.56
C GLY A 306 -23.81 4.31 5.50
N SER A 307 -23.72 3.40 4.51
CA SER A 307 -24.74 2.39 4.31
C SER A 307 -24.18 1.06 3.82
N TYR A 308 -24.89 -0.02 4.19
CA TYR A 308 -24.62 -1.39 3.75
C TYR A 308 -25.91 -2.00 3.22
N ALA A 309 -25.93 -2.40 1.93
CA ALA A 309 -27.16 -2.85 1.28
C ALA A 309 -27.74 -4.12 1.92
N ILE A 310 -29.08 -4.19 1.99
CA ILE A 310 -29.80 -5.29 2.66
C ILE A 310 -29.58 -6.65 2.00
N ASP A 311 -29.25 -6.69 0.73
CA ASP A 311 -28.99 -7.89 -0.06
C ASP A 311 -27.54 -8.39 0.01
N LEU A 312 -26.66 -7.64 0.67
CA LEU A 312 -25.27 -8.07 0.86
C LEU A 312 -25.18 -9.12 1.99
N LYS A 313 -24.37 -10.15 1.73
CA LYS A 313 -24.04 -11.13 2.78
C LYS A 313 -23.14 -10.49 3.83
N PRO A 314 -23.22 -10.95 5.09
CA PRO A 314 -22.26 -10.54 6.11
C PRO A 314 -20.82 -10.78 5.63
N ARG A 315 -19.94 -9.81 5.85
CA ARG A 315 -18.52 -9.91 5.49
C ARG A 315 -17.64 -9.25 6.54
N THR A 316 -16.35 -9.49 6.45
CA THR A 316 -15.34 -8.81 7.25
C THR A 316 -14.78 -7.63 6.45
N GLU A 317 -14.92 -6.43 7.01
CA GLU A 317 -14.28 -5.21 6.54
C GLU A 317 -12.96 -5.00 7.27
N THR A 318 -12.04 -4.29 6.63
CA THR A 318 -10.76 -3.90 7.22
C THR A 318 -10.69 -2.39 7.36
N PHE A 319 -10.47 -1.93 8.59
CA PHE A 319 -10.32 -0.53 8.93
C PHE A 319 -8.93 -0.28 9.52
N SER A 320 -8.50 0.98 9.56
CA SER A 320 -7.25 1.33 10.22
C SER A 320 -7.37 1.25 11.74
N ASN A 321 -6.32 0.74 12.39
CA ASN A 321 -6.14 0.75 13.84
C ASN A 321 -5.03 1.75 14.19
N LYS A 322 -5.35 2.79 14.94
CA LYS A 322 -4.41 3.86 15.31
C LYS A 322 -3.53 3.53 16.51
N PHE A 323 -3.72 2.37 17.13
CA PHE A 323 -3.09 1.95 18.39
C PHE A 323 -2.25 0.67 18.22
N GLY A 324 -1.40 0.61 17.17
CA GLY A 324 -0.63 -0.58 16.84
C GLY A 324 0.28 -1.05 17.97
N ALA A 325 1.02 -0.14 18.59
CA ALA A 325 1.93 -0.45 19.69
C ALA A 325 1.19 -0.97 20.92
N TYR A 326 0.09 -0.33 21.31
CA TYR A 326 -0.75 -0.82 22.41
C TYR A 326 -1.37 -2.17 22.07
N THR A 327 -1.84 -2.35 20.84
CA THR A 327 -2.44 -3.61 20.36
C THR A 327 -1.42 -4.74 20.46
N CYS A 328 -0.17 -4.51 20.03
CA CYS A 328 0.92 -5.48 20.15
C CYS A 328 1.14 -5.90 21.60
N ALA A 329 1.27 -4.94 22.51
CA ALA A 329 1.45 -5.17 23.94
C ALA A 329 0.26 -5.93 24.54
N TYR A 330 -0.98 -5.57 24.19
CA TYR A 330 -2.19 -6.23 24.68
C TYR A 330 -2.30 -7.69 24.19
N GLN A 331 -1.99 -7.94 22.92
CA GLN A 331 -2.02 -9.29 22.38
C GLN A 331 -0.93 -10.17 23.01
N PHE A 332 0.24 -9.62 23.27
CA PHE A 332 1.30 -10.34 23.99
C PHE A 332 0.93 -10.58 25.46
N PHE A 333 0.35 -9.59 26.13
CA PHE A 333 -0.18 -9.74 27.48
C PHE A 333 -1.18 -10.91 27.59
N ASN A 334 -2.12 -11.01 26.68
CA ASN A 334 -3.06 -12.13 26.66
C ASN A 334 -2.39 -13.46 26.36
N TYR A 335 -1.37 -13.47 25.49
CA TYR A 335 -0.56 -14.67 25.23
C TYR A 335 0.17 -15.13 26.50
N LEU A 336 0.81 -14.22 27.25
CA LEU A 336 1.53 -14.53 28.48
C LEU A 336 0.58 -15.12 29.55
N LYS A 337 -0.66 -14.63 29.67
CA LYS A 337 -1.68 -15.22 30.54
C LYS A 337 -1.91 -16.71 30.23
N THR A 338 -1.90 -17.10 28.96
CA THR A 338 -2.03 -18.52 28.58
C THR A 338 -0.83 -19.35 28.99
N LYS A 339 0.30 -18.70 29.32
CA LYS A 339 1.53 -19.33 29.82
C LYS A 339 1.68 -19.26 31.34
N GLY A 340 0.68 -18.70 32.03
CA GLY A 340 0.74 -18.49 33.49
C GLY A 340 1.65 -17.35 33.94
N ILE A 341 2.06 -16.47 33.00
CA ILE A 341 2.83 -15.27 33.32
C ILE A 341 1.87 -14.08 33.40
N GLU A 342 1.72 -13.52 34.60
CA GLU A 342 0.85 -12.37 34.84
C GLU A 342 1.62 -11.05 34.78
N ALA A 343 0.98 -9.99 34.30
CA ALA A 343 1.45 -8.61 34.41
C ALA A 343 0.41 -7.80 35.21
N LYS A 344 0.73 -7.48 36.46
CA LYS A 344 -0.24 -6.87 37.41
C LYS A 344 -0.62 -5.45 37.05
N GLY A 345 0.30 -4.70 36.46
CA GLY A 345 0.07 -3.33 35.99
C GLY A 345 -0.74 -3.23 34.69
N GLY A 346 -1.01 -4.38 34.03
CA GLY A 346 -1.73 -4.40 32.76
C GLY A 346 -0.89 -4.00 31.57
N VAL A 347 -1.47 -3.18 30.66
CA VAL A 347 -0.84 -2.79 29.38
C VAL A 347 -0.80 -1.28 29.23
N ALA A 348 0.24 -0.79 28.56
CA ALA A 348 0.38 0.61 28.18
C ALA A 348 1.10 0.75 26.83
N ASP A 349 1.15 1.96 26.34
CA ASP A 349 1.86 2.38 25.15
C ASP A 349 2.56 3.71 25.45
N VAL A 350 3.76 3.89 24.94
CA VAL A 350 4.59 5.06 25.28
C VAL A 350 3.99 6.37 24.79
N ARG A 351 3.25 6.35 23.68
CA ARG A 351 2.64 7.56 23.12
C ARG A 351 1.44 8.02 23.93
N MET A 352 0.64 7.08 24.41
CA MET A 352 -0.67 7.38 24.98
C MET A 352 -0.76 7.20 26.50
N GLY A 353 0.24 6.61 27.11
CA GLY A 353 0.18 6.25 28.52
C GLY A 353 -0.86 5.15 28.75
N ARG A 354 -1.99 5.53 29.26
CA ARG A 354 -3.18 4.68 29.24
C ARG A 354 -4.07 5.13 28.10
N ILE A 355 -4.69 4.19 27.39
CA ILE A 355 -5.72 4.54 26.43
C ILE A 355 -6.81 5.28 27.18
N ARG A 356 -7.05 6.49 26.74
CA ARG A 356 -8.05 7.34 27.36
C ARG A 356 -9.44 6.88 26.98
N THR A 357 -10.20 6.53 27.98
CA THR A 357 -11.65 6.37 27.89
C THR A 357 -12.39 7.64 28.30
N ASP A 358 -11.67 8.57 28.94
CA ASP A 358 -12.11 9.91 29.33
C ASP A 358 -11.07 10.95 28.92
N LEU A 359 -11.50 12.16 28.66
CA LEU A 359 -10.64 13.27 28.23
C LEU A 359 -9.87 13.94 29.39
N ASP A 360 -10.03 13.46 30.61
CA ASP A 360 -9.54 14.16 31.82
C ASP A 360 -8.13 13.76 32.26
N SER A 361 -7.54 12.68 31.73
CA SER A 361 -6.19 12.26 32.10
C SER A 361 -5.14 12.73 31.11
N GLN A 362 -4.19 13.58 31.53
CA GLN A 362 -3.16 14.18 30.67
C GLN A 362 -1.75 13.55 30.80
N GLU A 363 -1.61 12.34 31.28
CA GLU A 363 -0.30 11.73 31.38
C GLU A 363 0.15 11.07 30.06
N TYR A 364 0.79 11.84 29.20
CA TYR A 364 1.52 11.32 28.05
C TYR A 364 2.88 10.80 28.47
N GLY A 365 3.09 9.49 28.42
CA GLY A 365 4.39 8.84 28.33
C GLY A 365 5.47 9.21 29.36
N SER A 366 5.17 10.11 30.31
CA SER A 366 6.10 10.58 31.33
C SER A 366 6.58 9.47 32.29
N TYR A 367 5.84 8.37 32.33
CA TYR A 367 6.17 7.19 33.13
C TYR A 367 7.12 6.20 32.41
N ALA A 368 7.28 6.35 31.09
CA ALA A 368 8.09 5.40 30.33
C ALA A 368 9.58 5.69 30.48
N ALA A 369 10.36 4.68 30.85
CA ALA A 369 11.81 4.77 30.88
C ALA A 369 12.39 5.12 29.50
N LYS A 370 13.55 5.77 29.47
CA LYS A 370 14.31 5.93 28.24
C LYS A 370 14.78 4.57 27.74
N VAL A 371 14.85 4.40 26.42
CA VAL A 371 15.27 3.11 25.82
C VAL A 371 16.66 2.69 26.30
N ASP A 372 17.56 3.65 26.47
CA ASP A 372 18.94 3.40 26.91
C ASP A 372 19.04 2.97 28.39
N ASP A 373 18.00 3.24 29.18
CA ASP A 373 17.94 2.86 30.61
C ASP A 373 17.34 1.45 30.80
N LEU A 374 16.92 0.78 29.72
CA LEU A 374 16.29 -0.53 29.77
C LEU A 374 17.34 -1.67 29.71
N THR A 375 17.14 -2.69 30.52
CA THR A 375 17.88 -3.94 30.41
C THR A 375 17.25 -4.80 29.30
N VAL A 376 17.96 -4.95 28.17
CA VAL A 376 17.49 -5.74 27.03
C VAL A 376 17.75 -7.23 27.29
N ILE A 377 16.72 -8.07 27.11
CA ILE A 377 16.77 -9.53 27.33
C ILE A 377 16.75 -10.33 26.05
N GLY A 378 16.53 -9.70 24.90
CA GLY A 378 16.55 -10.36 23.60
C GLY A 378 15.83 -9.56 22.53
N GLY A 379 15.69 -10.15 21.35
CA GLY A 379 14.98 -9.55 20.24
C GLY A 379 14.76 -10.51 19.09
N THR A 380 13.92 -10.09 18.17
CA THR A 380 13.60 -10.79 16.91
C THR A 380 13.84 -9.88 15.73
N GLN A 381 14.02 -10.48 14.54
CA GLN A 381 14.23 -9.76 13.31
C GLN A 381 13.09 -10.01 12.34
N SER A 382 12.81 -8.99 11.52
CA SER A 382 11.87 -9.09 10.41
C SER A 382 12.39 -9.99 9.28
N PRO A 383 11.57 -10.32 8.28
CA PRO A 383 12.04 -10.67 6.95
C PRO A 383 13.03 -9.63 6.39
N THR A 384 13.70 -9.95 5.30
CA THR A 384 14.60 -9.02 4.61
C THR A 384 13.83 -7.85 3.99
N LEU A 385 14.51 -6.74 3.80
CA LEU A 385 13.96 -5.58 3.08
C LEU A 385 13.48 -5.96 1.67
N LYS A 386 14.20 -6.85 0.99
CA LYS A 386 13.81 -7.36 -0.32
C LYS A 386 12.47 -8.09 -0.28
N GLU A 387 12.24 -8.96 0.71
CA GLU A 387 10.96 -9.67 0.88
C GLU A 387 9.83 -8.69 1.20
N ILE A 388 10.08 -7.68 2.04
CA ILE A 388 9.11 -6.63 2.35
C ILE A 388 8.81 -5.79 1.10
N ALA A 389 9.82 -5.39 0.35
CA ALA A 389 9.67 -4.62 -0.88
C ALA A 389 8.90 -5.40 -1.97
N LEU A 390 9.13 -6.71 -2.07
CA LEU A 390 8.36 -7.60 -2.95
C LEU A 390 6.87 -7.55 -2.61
N MET A 391 6.50 -7.73 -1.34
CA MET A 391 5.09 -7.65 -0.92
C MET A 391 4.52 -6.24 -1.11
N THR A 392 5.31 -5.20 -0.83
CA THR A 392 4.94 -3.79 -1.09
C THR A 392 4.53 -3.58 -2.55
N ASN A 393 5.30 -4.10 -3.49
CA ASN A 393 5.03 -3.91 -4.91
C ASN A 393 3.93 -4.85 -5.43
N LEU A 394 3.92 -6.13 -5.06
CA LEU A 394 2.93 -7.11 -5.53
C LEU A 394 1.54 -6.80 -5.01
N LYS A 395 1.38 -6.63 -3.71
CA LYS A 395 0.08 -6.33 -3.07
C LYS A 395 -0.29 -4.86 -3.15
N SER A 396 0.65 -4.02 -3.59
CA SER A 396 0.49 -2.57 -3.54
C SER A 396 0.27 -2.05 -2.12
N ASP A 397 0.94 -2.64 -1.14
CA ASP A 397 0.74 -2.37 0.27
C ASP A 397 1.21 -0.96 0.65
N ASN A 398 0.29 -0.13 1.14
CA ASN A 398 0.57 1.25 1.52
C ASN A 398 1.32 1.31 2.86
N PHE A 399 0.94 0.46 3.82
CA PHE A 399 1.53 0.44 5.14
C PHE A 399 3.03 0.09 5.09
N TYR A 400 3.40 -0.90 4.29
CA TYR A 400 4.82 -1.22 4.06
C TYR A 400 5.55 -0.09 3.37
N ALA A 401 4.95 0.53 2.35
CA ALA A 401 5.57 1.64 1.63
C ALA A 401 5.85 2.85 2.54
N GLU A 402 4.90 3.22 3.40
CA GLU A 402 5.10 4.31 4.37
C GLU A 402 6.20 3.96 5.38
N THR A 403 6.21 2.72 5.86
CA THR A 403 7.28 2.24 6.76
C THR A 403 8.65 2.32 6.10
N LEU A 404 8.78 1.89 4.84
CA LEU A 404 10.04 1.98 4.09
C LEU A 404 10.52 3.42 3.93
N LEU A 405 9.61 4.34 3.56
CA LEU A 405 9.95 5.77 3.44
C LEU A 405 10.43 6.34 4.79
N ARG A 406 9.70 6.09 5.87
CA ARG A 406 10.06 6.57 7.21
C ARG A 406 11.36 5.95 7.71
N THR A 407 11.64 4.71 7.33
CA THR A 407 12.91 4.04 7.65
C THR A 407 14.10 4.72 6.99
N LEU A 408 13.97 5.21 5.76
CA LEU A 408 15.02 6.02 5.10
C LEU A 408 15.36 7.23 5.95
N GLY A 409 14.37 8.04 6.36
CA GLY A 409 14.58 9.18 7.25
C GLY A 409 15.27 8.78 8.55
N ARG A 410 14.77 7.73 9.22
CA ARG A 410 15.33 7.25 10.48
C ARG A 410 16.78 6.78 10.36
N ARG A 411 17.12 6.08 9.29
CA ARG A 411 18.45 5.50 9.10
C ARG A 411 19.48 6.49 8.59
N MET A 412 19.07 7.43 7.75
CA MET A 412 19.98 8.39 7.13
C MET A 412 20.08 9.71 7.93
N HIS A 413 18.98 10.11 8.59
CA HIS A 413 18.88 11.42 9.28
C HIS A 413 18.44 11.32 10.75
N HIS A 414 18.42 10.12 11.34
CA HIS A 414 18.07 9.87 12.75
C HIS A 414 16.65 10.31 13.16
N SER A 415 15.78 10.64 12.21
CA SER A 415 14.38 11.02 12.43
C SER A 415 13.49 10.38 11.36
N ALA A 416 12.34 9.87 11.78
CA ALA A 416 11.36 9.22 10.92
C ALA A 416 10.17 10.14 10.60
N THR A 417 10.29 11.44 10.81
CA THR A 417 9.29 12.39 10.32
C THR A 417 9.23 12.34 8.80
N TYR A 418 8.09 12.69 8.22
CA TYR A 418 7.98 12.76 6.75
C TYR A 418 8.99 13.74 6.14
N ASP A 419 9.26 14.87 6.81
CA ASP A 419 10.23 15.85 6.33
C ASP A 419 11.65 15.28 6.27
N SER A 420 12.12 14.58 7.32
CA SER A 420 13.40 13.88 7.31
C SER A 420 13.44 12.78 6.26
N SER A 421 12.32 12.10 6.04
CA SER A 421 12.19 11.05 5.03
C SER A 421 12.30 11.60 3.61
N TYR A 422 11.77 12.80 3.35
CA TYR A 422 11.95 13.47 2.05
C TYR A 422 13.39 13.92 1.83
N VAL A 423 14.07 14.41 2.87
CA VAL A 423 15.50 14.73 2.79
C VAL A 423 16.30 13.48 2.43
N ALA A 424 16.06 12.37 3.13
CA ALA A 424 16.70 11.09 2.84
C ALA A 424 16.43 10.60 1.40
N LEU A 425 15.18 10.70 0.95
CA LEU A 425 14.82 10.33 -0.42
C LEU A 425 15.53 11.21 -1.46
N ASN A 426 15.64 12.52 -1.21
CA ASN A 426 16.40 13.44 -2.08
C ASN A 426 17.90 13.10 -2.11
N ASP A 427 18.48 12.66 -1.00
CA ASP A 427 19.88 12.22 -0.98
C ASP A 427 20.08 10.95 -1.80
N VAL A 428 19.11 10.04 -1.78
CA VAL A 428 19.11 8.87 -2.68
C VAL A 428 19.03 9.31 -4.15
N PHE A 429 18.16 10.26 -4.50
CA PHE A 429 18.09 10.79 -5.87
C PHE A 429 19.40 11.38 -6.31
N LYS A 430 20.06 12.20 -5.49
CA LYS A 430 21.38 12.75 -5.76
C LYS A 430 22.43 11.65 -5.97
N SER A 431 22.45 10.62 -5.14
CA SER A 431 23.41 9.50 -5.26
C SER A 431 23.23 8.71 -6.56
N LEU A 432 21.99 8.65 -7.06
CA LEU A 432 21.64 8.02 -8.34
C LEU A 432 21.80 8.98 -9.54
N GLY A 433 22.12 10.26 -9.33
CA GLY A 433 22.17 11.26 -10.39
C GLY A 433 20.80 11.64 -10.97
N VAL A 434 19.73 11.50 -10.20
CA VAL A 434 18.35 11.81 -10.61
C VAL A 434 17.97 13.22 -10.17
N ASP A 435 17.56 14.07 -11.11
CA ASP A 435 17.03 15.40 -10.81
C ASP A 435 15.58 15.31 -10.31
N ALA A 436 15.35 15.68 -9.06
CA ALA A 436 14.06 15.72 -8.43
C ALA A 436 13.47 17.14 -8.28
N SER A 437 14.09 18.17 -8.89
CA SER A 437 13.64 19.56 -8.78
C SER A 437 12.23 19.80 -9.34
N GLY A 438 11.82 18.95 -10.28
CA GLY A 438 10.52 19.03 -10.96
C GLY A 438 9.38 18.28 -10.31
N VAL A 439 9.56 17.63 -9.13
CA VAL A 439 8.54 16.75 -8.54
C VAL A 439 8.17 17.15 -7.12
N GLN A 440 7.01 16.69 -6.66
CA GLN A 440 6.57 16.79 -5.28
C GLN A 440 6.18 15.42 -4.76
N ILE A 441 6.78 15.00 -3.66
CA ILE A 441 6.48 13.75 -2.97
C ILE A 441 5.97 14.07 -1.57
N ARG A 442 4.87 13.46 -1.16
CA ARG A 442 4.22 13.68 0.15
C ARG A 442 4.03 12.42 0.98
N ASP A 443 4.17 11.24 0.35
CA ASP A 443 4.13 9.94 1.04
C ASP A 443 4.91 8.88 0.26
N GLY A 444 5.06 7.71 0.84
CA GLY A 444 5.76 6.58 0.23
C GLY A 444 4.88 5.68 -0.61
N SER A 445 3.58 5.72 -0.38
CA SER A 445 2.61 4.81 -1.00
C SER A 445 2.00 5.33 -2.29
N GLY A 446 1.95 6.66 -2.45
CA GLY A 446 1.22 7.32 -3.51
C GLY A 446 -0.26 7.57 -3.19
N LEU A 447 -0.68 7.42 -1.93
CA LEU A 447 -2.05 7.67 -1.48
C LEU A 447 -2.39 9.17 -1.49
N SER A 448 -1.43 10.02 -1.12
CA SER A 448 -1.60 11.47 -1.12
C SER A 448 -1.88 12.01 -2.51
N ARG A 449 -2.97 12.79 -2.64
CA ARG A 449 -3.29 13.52 -3.87
C ARG A 449 -2.41 14.76 -4.10
N HIS A 450 -1.41 14.95 -3.25
CA HIS A 450 -0.40 15.98 -3.40
C HIS A 450 0.97 15.44 -3.87
N ASN A 451 1.03 14.18 -4.30
CA ASN A 451 2.17 13.66 -5.03
C ASN A 451 2.08 14.10 -6.50
N TYR A 452 3.11 14.74 -7.01
CA TYR A 452 3.17 15.18 -8.41
C TYR A 452 4.47 14.69 -9.04
N LEU A 453 4.36 13.65 -9.88
CA LEU A 453 5.46 13.07 -10.63
C LEU A 453 5.16 13.11 -12.12
N SER A 454 6.20 13.20 -12.94
CA SER A 454 6.06 13.08 -14.39
C SER A 454 6.54 11.71 -14.88
N PRO A 455 6.07 11.22 -16.05
CA PRO A 455 6.65 10.05 -16.69
C PRO A 455 8.16 10.14 -16.87
N SER A 456 8.70 11.32 -17.24
CA SER A 456 10.15 11.54 -17.39
C SER A 456 10.92 11.32 -16.09
N PHE A 457 10.39 11.79 -14.95
CA PHE A 457 11.02 11.56 -13.66
C PHE A 457 11.02 10.07 -13.28
N ILE A 458 9.87 9.37 -13.42
CA ILE A 458 9.78 7.95 -13.10
C ILE A 458 10.74 7.14 -13.98
N VAL A 459 10.78 7.41 -15.30
CA VAL A 459 11.68 6.75 -16.23
C VAL A 459 13.15 7.05 -15.89
N SER A 460 13.47 8.30 -15.54
CA SER A 460 14.83 8.69 -15.12
C SER A 460 15.27 7.92 -13.87
N PHE A 461 14.41 7.84 -12.85
CA PHE A 461 14.67 7.05 -11.64
C PHE A 461 14.88 5.56 -11.96
N LEU A 462 13.96 4.95 -12.71
CA LEU A 462 14.05 3.54 -13.06
C LEU A 462 15.31 3.24 -13.88
N LYS A 463 15.66 4.12 -14.83
CA LYS A 463 16.90 4.01 -15.61
C LYS A 463 18.14 4.12 -14.72
N ALA A 464 18.16 5.06 -13.78
CA ALA A 464 19.25 5.23 -12.83
C ALA A 464 19.40 4.01 -11.91
N MET A 465 18.28 3.41 -11.46
CA MET A 465 18.29 2.17 -10.67
C MET A 465 18.99 1.02 -11.41
N MET A 466 18.95 0.94 -12.74
CA MET A 466 19.69 -0.09 -13.49
C MET A 466 21.22 0.04 -13.36
N GLY A 467 21.72 1.20 -12.94
CA GLY A 467 23.12 1.43 -12.57
C GLY A 467 23.45 1.12 -11.13
N SER A 468 22.45 0.92 -10.26
CA SER A 468 22.65 0.59 -8.85
C SER A 468 23.21 -0.83 -8.69
N PRO A 469 24.16 -1.06 -7.77
CA PRO A 469 24.60 -2.41 -7.39
C PRO A 469 23.45 -3.31 -6.91
N ALA A 470 22.39 -2.71 -6.38
CA ALA A 470 21.22 -3.40 -5.85
C ALA A 470 20.11 -3.66 -6.91
N PHE A 471 20.36 -3.34 -8.18
CA PHE A 471 19.34 -3.50 -9.24
C PHE A 471 18.84 -4.94 -9.38
N GLY A 472 19.74 -5.92 -9.28
CA GLY A 472 19.37 -7.33 -9.39
C GLY A 472 18.38 -7.80 -8.33
N ASP A 473 18.43 -7.22 -7.13
CA ASP A 473 17.46 -7.47 -6.06
C ASP A 473 16.20 -6.62 -6.25
N TYR A 474 16.34 -5.38 -6.67
CA TYR A 474 15.22 -4.48 -6.89
C TYR A 474 14.27 -4.99 -7.97
N ILE A 475 14.77 -5.41 -9.14
CA ILE A 475 13.92 -5.91 -10.24
C ILE A 475 13.08 -7.12 -9.82
N GLN A 476 13.60 -7.97 -8.93
CA GLN A 476 12.88 -9.12 -8.39
C GLN A 476 11.72 -8.74 -7.48
N THR A 477 11.64 -7.50 -7.02
CA THR A 477 10.50 -6.99 -6.23
C THR A 477 9.37 -6.45 -7.11
N ILE A 478 9.56 -6.34 -8.41
CA ILE A 478 8.56 -5.79 -9.34
C ILE A 478 7.77 -6.94 -9.96
N GLY A 479 6.45 -6.80 -10.02
CA GLY A 479 5.56 -7.81 -10.57
C GLY A 479 5.74 -8.00 -12.08
N VAL A 480 5.45 -9.20 -12.57
CA VAL A 480 5.52 -9.56 -14.00
C VAL A 480 4.10 -9.69 -14.54
N ALA A 481 3.85 -9.23 -15.76
CA ALA A 481 2.54 -9.38 -16.40
C ALA A 481 2.17 -10.87 -16.50
N GLY A 482 0.92 -11.21 -16.12
CA GLY A 482 0.47 -12.60 -16.05
C GLY A 482 0.97 -13.40 -14.85
N GLY A 483 1.86 -12.83 -14.02
CA GLY A 483 2.26 -13.41 -12.75
C GLY A 483 1.29 -13.05 -11.61
N ALA A 484 1.63 -13.47 -10.39
CA ALA A 484 0.83 -13.20 -9.19
C ALA A 484 0.46 -11.72 -9.06
N HIS A 485 -0.80 -11.42 -8.74
CA HIS A 485 -1.41 -10.09 -8.67
C HIS A 485 -1.54 -9.32 -10.00
N TYR A 486 -1.01 -9.87 -11.11
CA TYR A 486 -1.09 -9.28 -12.45
C TYR A 486 -1.61 -10.27 -13.51
N GLU A 487 -2.36 -11.29 -13.08
CA GLU A 487 -2.85 -12.40 -13.94
C GLU A 487 -3.65 -11.90 -15.14
N SER A 488 -4.41 -10.83 -14.98
CA SER A 488 -5.23 -10.22 -16.02
C SER A 488 -4.47 -9.28 -16.96
N ARG A 489 -3.21 -8.94 -16.63
CA ARG A 489 -2.43 -8.00 -17.46
C ARG A 489 -1.91 -8.69 -18.70
N LEU A 490 -2.09 -8.02 -19.84
CA LEU A 490 -1.70 -8.56 -21.15
C LEU A 490 -2.24 -9.98 -21.41
N ALA A 491 -3.46 -10.28 -20.92
CA ALA A 491 -4.01 -11.64 -20.96
C ALA A 491 -4.20 -12.18 -22.40
N SER A 492 -4.36 -11.29 -23.39
CA SER A 492 -4.43 -11.64 -24.82
C SER A 492 -3.07 -11.94 -25.47
N GLU A 493 -1.98 -11.58 -24.80
CA GLU A 493 -0.63 -11.71 -25.35
C GLU A 493 -0.02 -13.08 -25.03
N SER A 494 0.97 -13.48 -25.81
CA SER A 494 1.71 -14.70 -25.56
C SER A 494 2.46 -14.67 -24.22
N THR A 495 2.72 -15.85 -23.67
CA THR A 495 3.49 -15.99 -22.43
C THR A 495 4.88 -15.34 -22.55
N ASP A 496 5.51 -15.42 -23.73
CA ASP A 496 6.79 -14.77 -24.01
C ASP A 496 6.70 -13.24 -23.83
N VAL A 497 5.69 -12.59 -24.40
CA VAL A 497 5.46 -11.15 -24.24
C VAL A 497 5.19 -10.80 -22.77
N ARG A 498 4.32 -11.56 -22.11
CA ARG A 498 3.92 -11.30 -20.74
C ARG A 498 5.10 -11.38 -19.76
N ASN A 499 5.89 -12.44 -19.86
CA ASN A 499 7.02 -12.69 -18.95
C ASN A 499 8.13 -11.64 -19.03
N ARG A 500 8.18 -10.85 -20.11
CA ARG A 500 9.19 -9.79 -20.30
C ARG A 500 8.76 -8.43 -19.74
N VAL A 501 7.49 -8.27 -19.34
CA VAL A 501 6.95 -7.00 -18.86
C VAL A 501 6.91 -6.98 -17.34
N HIS A 502 7.87 -6.31 -16.72
CA HIS A 502 7.91 -6.01 -15.30
C HIS A 502 7.17 -4.71 -15.04
N LEU A 503 6.16 -4.72 -14.17
CA LEU A 503 5.32 -3.55 -13.99
C LEU A 503 4.82 -3.35 -12.57
N LYS A 504 4.57 -2.09 -12.24
CA LYS A 504 3.78 -1.69 -11.08
C LYS A 504 2.57 -0.91 -11.54
N SER A 505 1.40 -1.28 -11.06
CA SER A 505 0.17 -0.53 -11.27
C SER A 505 0.01 0.59 -10.25
N GLY A 506 -0.62 1.68 -10.65
CA GLY A 506 -1.13 2.72 -9.78
C GLY A 506 -2.61 2.98 -10.06
N SER A 507 -3.43 3.01 -9.02
CA SER A 507 -4.87 3.24 -9.15
C SER A 507 -5.41 4.01 -7.97
N MET A 508 -6.20 5.02 -8.26
CA MET A 508 -7.10 5.71 -7.33
C MET A 508 -8.24 6.32 -8.15
N ASN A 509 -9.22 6.92 -7.48
CA ASN A 509 -10.35 7.52 -8.20
C ASN A 509 -9.88 8.54 -9.24
N GLY A 510 -10.19 8.28 -10.50
CA GLY A 510 -9.77 9.09 -11.65
C GLY A 510 -8.33 8.91 -12.12
N VAL A 511 -7.55 7.98 -11.52
CA VAL A 511 -6.14 7.76 -11.84
C VAL A 511 -5.88 6.30 -12.20
N ARG A 512 -5.13 6.08 -13.30
CA ARG A 512 -4.61 4.77 -13.67
C ARG A 512 -3.21 4.91 -14.28
N CYS A 513 -2.24 4.20 -13.72
CA CYS A 513 -0.84 4.28 -14.11
C CYS A 513 -0.20 2.90 -14.19
N TYR A 514 0.79 2.76 -15.08
CA TYR A 514 1.70 1.62 -15.15
C TYR A 514 3.11 2.12 -15.45
N SER A 515 4.09 1.63 -14.69
CA SER A 515 5.50 1.94 -14.93
C SER A 515 6.37 0.71 -14.67
N GLY A 516 7.52 0.62 -15.33
CA GLY A 516 8.41 -0.51 -15.14
C GLY A 516 9.40 -0.71 -16.27
N TYR A 517 9.71 -1.98 -16.55
CA TYR A 517 10.72 -2.40 -17.51
C TYR A 517 10.15 -3.44 -18.47
N ILE A 518 10.65 -3.44 -19.71
CA ILE A 518 10.36 -4.50 -20.67
C ILE A 518 11.71 -5.07 -21.15
N GLU A 519 11.90 -6.36 -20.88
CA GLU A 519 13.08 -7.08 -21.34
C GLU A 519 13.06 -7.26 -22.86
N PRO A 520 14.20 -7.13 -23.55
CA PRO A 520 14.28 -7.47 -24.95
C PRO A 520 14.12 -9.00 -25.13
N ARG A 521 13.55 -9.41 -26.26
CA ARG A 521 13.50 -10.84 -26.63
C ARG A 521 14.92 -11.38 -26.88
N ASP A 522 15.65 -10.68 -27.71
CA ASP A 522 17.06 -10.93 -28.05
C ASP A 522 17.75 -9.58 -28.04
N GLY A 523 18.76 -9.37 -27.17
CA GLY A 523 19.38 -8.07 -27.09
C GLY A 523 20.28 -7.91 -25.87
N THR A 524 20.66 -6.67 -25.65
CA THR A 524 21.57 -6.24 -24.59
C THR A 524 20.83 -5.43 -23.56
N LYS A 525 21.52 -4.98 -22.51
CA LYS A 525 20.97 -4.08 -21.49
C LYS A 525 20.47 -2.77 -22.11
N GLU A 526 21.10 -2.31 -23.16
CA GLU A 526 20.77 -1.08 -23.89
C GLU A 526 19.39 -1.18 -24.57
N ASP A 527 18.93 -2.39 -24.89
CA ASP A 527 17.64 -2.65 -25.53
C ASP A 527 16.47 -2.74 -24.54
N VAL A 528 16.71 -2.84 -23.25
CA VAL A 528 15.65 -2.80 -22.23
C VAL A 528 14.86 -1.50 -22.36
N ILE A 529 13.54 -1.60 -22.47
CA ILE A 529 12.65 -0.44 -22.44
C ILE A 529 12.27 -0.13 -21.00
N VAL A 530 12.48 1.14 -20.61
CA VAL A 530 11.96 1.71 -19.36
C VAL A 530 10.77 2.58 -19.69
N PHE A 531 9.64 2.37 -19.02
CA PHE A 531 8.41 3.08 -19.36
C PHE A 531 7.63 3.58 -18.15
N SER A 532 6.87 4.65 -18.37
CA SER A 532 5.82 5.15 -17.47
C SER A 532 4.65 5.65 -18.27
N ILE A 533 3.45 5.14 -17.99
CA ILE A 533 2.17 5.49 -18.63
C ILE A 533 1.24 5.95 -17.53
N MET A 534 0.74 7.19 -17.63
CA MET A 534 -0.08 7.81 -16.59
C MET A 534 -1.35 8.41 -17.19
N THR A 535 -2.49 8.13 -16.54
CA THR A 535 -3.79 8.73 -16.86
C THR A 535 -4.37 9.31 -15.58
N ASN A 536 -4.76 10.60 -15.63
CA ASN A 536 -5.41 11.29 -14.53
C ASN A 536 -6.73 11.94 -14.98
N ASN A 537 -7.61 12.18 -14.01
CA ASN A 537 -8.92 12.80 -14.21
C ASN A 537 -9.84 12.03 -15.16
N ALA A 538 -9.67 10.70 -15.25
CA ALA A 538 -10.60 9.85 -15.99
C ALA A 538 -11.90 9.69 -15.19
N LEU A 539 -13.05 9.99 -15.82
CA LEU A 539 -14.36 9.86 -15.18
C LEU A 539 -14.96 8.45 -15.30
N VAL A 540 -14.17 7.51 -15.78
CA VAL A 540 -14.53 6.10 -15.97
C VAL A 540 -13.79 5.21 -14.96
N ARG A 541 -14.26 3.97 -14.81
CA ARG A 541 -13.60 2.99 -13.93
C ARG A 541 -12.23 2.59 -14.51
N ALA A 542 -11.29 2.27 -13.65
CA ALA A 542 -9.95 1.79 -14.04
C ALA A 542 -10.02 0.60 -15.02
N SER A 543 -10.98 -0.32 -14.85
CA SER A 543 -11.20 -1.46 -15.74
C SER A 543 -11.55 -1.09 -17.19
N GLN A 544 -12.02 0.12 -17.44
CA GLN A 544 -12.28 0.62 -18.80
C GLN A 544 -11.02 1.27 -19.39
N VAL A 545 -10.13 1.79 -18.56
CA VAL A 545 -8.85 2.38 -18.98
C VAL A 545 -7.80 1.28 -19.25
N ASP A 546 -7.83 0.20 -18.47
CA ASP A 546 -6.83 -0.89 -18.53
C ASP A 546 -6.60 -1.46 -19.94
N PRO A 547 -7.62 -1.76 -20.76
CA PRO A 547 -7.38 -2.30 -22.10
C PRO A 547 -6.58 -1.37 -23.01
N ILE A 548 -6.72 -0.05 -22.82
CA ILE A 548 -5.97 0.96 -23.60
C ILE A 548 -4.50 0.92 -23.20
N LEU A 549 -4.23 0.90 -21.89
CA LEU A 549 -2.86 0.89 -21.38
C LEU A 549 -2.17 -0.45 -21.61
N ASP A 550 -2.90 -1.57 -21.48
CA ASP A 550 -2.40 -2.91 -21.81
C ASP A 550 -1.96 -2.99 -23.28
N ARG A 551 -2.73 -2.42 -24.20
CA ARG A 551 -2.37 -2.39 -25.62
C ARG A 551 -1.08 -1.59 -25.90
N ILE A 552 -0.86 -0.49 -25.18
CA ILE A 552 0.42 0.26 -25.28
C ILE A 552 1.58 -0.63 -24.82
N MET A 553 1.45 -1.29 -23.67
CA MET A 553 2.48 -2.18 -23.14
C MET A 553 2.74 -3.37 -24.08
N ALA A 554 1.70 -3.92 -24.70
CA ALA A 554 1.83 -5.00 -25.69
C ALA A 554 2.63 -4.54 -26.92
N PHE A 555 2.34 -3.34 -27.46
CA PHE A 555 3.11 -2.78 -28.56
C PHE A 555 4.58 -2.53 -28.17
N LEU A 556 4.82 -1.92 -27.02
CA LEU A 556 6.18 -1.72 -26.50
C LEU A 556 6.95 -3.06 -26.43
N ALA A 557 6.31 -4.13 -25.94
CA ALA A 557 6.94 -5.44 -25.84
C ALA A 557 7.12 -6.14 -27.19
N SER A 558 6.27 -5.84 -28.18
CA SER A 558 6.38 -6.42 -29.52
C SER A 558 7.39 -5.72 -30.44
N GLU A 559 7.71 -4.46 -30.14
CA GLU A 559 8.71 -3.68 -30.90
C GLU A 559 10.15 -3.89 -30.39
N ASN A 560 10.31 -4.72 -29.37
CA ASN A 560 11.59 -4.96 -28.69
C ASN A 560 12.14 -6.38 -28.94
#